data_8094c8254d9faf0dfb89cac38279378e
#
_entry.id   8094c8254d9faf0dfb89cac38279378e
#
_cell.length_a   1.000
_cell.length_b   1.000
_cell.length_c   1.000
_cell.angle_alpha   90.00
_cell.angle_beta   90.00
_cell.angle_gamma   90.00
#
_symmetry.space_group_name_H-M   'P 1'
#
loop_
_entity.id
_entity.type
_entity.pdbx_description
1 polymer ?
#
loop_
_entity_poly.entity_id
_entity_poly.type
_entity_poly.pdbx_seq_one_letter_code
_entity_poly.pdbx_strand_id
1 'polypeptide(L)'
;DACFMGALEVGKEGNINAHRGPGAFAGIGGFANITAKTPTVVFCLSFNAKGLEVTQKKGVVTIEKEGSVPKFVNKVKSVSFSAKRAISNGQKVLYVTERCVFRLTPKGLKLIEVYPGIDIQKDILSQLLFEVEI
;
A
#
# COMPACT_ATOMS: atom_id res chain seq x y z
N ASP A 1 -10.39 -7.97 -15.10
CA ASP A 1 -11.01 -7.92 -13.77
C ASP A 1 -10.01 -7.43 -12.74
N ALA A 2 -10.52 -6.69 -11.78
CA ALA A 2 -9.72 -6.16 -10.69
C ALA A 2 -10.47 -6.34 -9.37
N CYS A 3 -9.71 -6.53 -8.28
CA CYS A 3 -10.28 -6.51 -6.94
C CYS A 3 -9.60 -5.41 -6.11
N PHE A 4 -10.39 -4.81 -5.21
CA PHE A 4 -9.94 -3.73 -4.34
C PHE A 4 -10.01 -4.20 -2.90
N MET A 5 -8.87 -4.17 -2.20
CA MET A 5 -8.76 -4.69 -0.84
C MET A 5 -8.08 -3.66 0.06
N GLY A 6 -8.46 -3.65 1.34
CA GLY A 6 -7.75 -2.86 2.34
C GLY A 6 -6.48 -3.58 2.81
N ALA A 7 -5.57 -2.82 3.42
CA ALA A 7 -4.34 -3.38 3.96
C ALA A 7 -3.96 -2.69 5.26
N LEU A 8 -3.35 -3.44 6.17
CA LEU A 8 -2.84 -2.91 7.43
C LEU A 8 -1.39 -2.46 7.30
N GLU A 9 -0.57 -3.23 6.58
CA GLU A 9 0.85 -2.94 6.36
C GLU A 9 1.28 -3.38 4.97
N VAL A 10 2.26 -2.69 4.42
CA VAL A 10 2.92 -3.04 3.16
C VAL A 10 4.41 -3.14 3.42
N GLY A 11 5.02 -4.28 3.09
CA GLY A 11 6.45 -4.47 3.21
C GLY A 11 7.21 -3.92 2.00
N LYS A 12 8.51 -3.72 2.14
CA LYS A 12 9.32 -3.17 1.05
C LYS A 12 9.33 -4.05 -0.21
N GLU A 13 9.08 -5.34 -0.05
CA GLU A 13 9.01 -6.28 -1.17
C GLU A 13 7.62 -6.30 -1.81
N GLY A 14 6.65 -5.64 -1.20
CA GLY A 14 5.27 -5.60 -1.66
C GLY A 14 4.34 -6.56 -0.96
N ASN A 15 4.82 -7.32 0.02
CA ASN A 15 3.97 -8.22 0.82
C ASN A 15 2.94 -7.40 1.59
N ILE A 16 1.76 -7.96 1.75
CA ILE A 16 0.64 -7.31 2.44
C ILE A 16 0.30 -8.07 3.71
N ASN A 17 0.11 -7.32 4.80
CA ASN A 17 -0.54 -7.81 6.01
C ASN A 17 -1.93 -7.19 6.07
N ALA A 18 -2.96 -8.03 5.99
CA ALA A 18 -4.36 -7.58 6.04
C ALA A 18 -5.13 -8.20 7.21
N HIS A 19 -4.51 -9.09 7.97
CA HIS A 19 -5.23 -9.85 9.01
C HIS A 19 -4.58 -9.82 10.38
N ARG A 20 -3.42 -9.19 10.54
CA ARG A 20 -2.75 -9.10 11.85
C ARG A 20 -2.94 -7.71 12.43
N GLY A 21 -4.01 -7.56 13.18
CA GLY A 21 -4.36 -6.32 13.86
C GLY A 21 -5.71 -6.46 14.52
N PRO A 22 -6.12 -5.49 15.35
CA PRO A 22 -7.41 -5.57 16.05
C PRO A 22 -8.57 -5.74 15.06
N GLY A 23 -9.35 -6.80 15.23
CA GLY A 23 -10.53 -7.06 14.42
C GLY A 23 -10.26 -7.57 13.02
N ALA A 24 -9.01 -7.81 12.65
CA ALA A 24 -8.65 -8.19 11.29
C ALA A 24 -8.41 -9.70 11.15
N PHE A 25 -9.28 -10.50 11.72
CA PHE A 25 -9.12 -11.96 11.71
C PHE A 25 -10.11 -12.68 10.81
N ALA A 26 -11.25 -12.08 10.55
CA ALA A 26 -12.30 -12.70 9.74
C ALA A 26 -11.99 -12.49 8.25
N GLY A 27 -12.35 -13.45 7.42
CA GLY A 27 -12.28 -13.31 5.99
C GLY A 27 -10.93 -13.54 5.35
N ILE A 28 -9.93 -14.03 6.11
CA ILE A 28 -8.63 -14.31 5.52
C ILE A 28 -8.73 -15.35 4.39
N GLY A 29 -9.61 -16.31 4.52
CA GLY A 29 -9.84 -17.30 3.47
C GLY A 29 -10.40 -16.69 2.19
N GLY A 30 -11.40 -15.80 2.32
CA GLY A 30 -11.97 -15.08 1.20
C GLY A 30 -10.95 -14.13 0.57
N PHE A 31 -10.18 -13.45 1.39
CA PHE A 31 -9.10 -12.57 0.93
C PHE A 31 -8.10 -13.35 0.07
N ALA A 32 -7.63 -14.50 0.56
CA ALA A 32 -6.65 -15.30 -0.16
C ALA A 32 -7.20 -15.81 -1.49
N ASN A 33 -8.45 -16.29 -1.51
CA ASN A 33 -9.07 -16.79 -2.73
C ASN A 33 -9.25 -15.69 -3.78
N ILE A 34 -9.75 -14.53 -3.37
CA ILE A 34 -10.00 -13.43 -4.28
C ILE A 34 -8.68 -12.91 -4.86
N THR A 35 -7.68 -12.67 -4.01
CA THR A 35 -6.42 -12.11 -4.47
C THR A 35 -5.63 -13.08 -5.32
N ALA A 36 -5.74 -14.39 -5.08
CA ALA A 36 -5.00 -15.38 -5.84
C ALA A 36 -5.52 -15.56 -7.27
N LYS A 37 -6.80 -15.25 -7.52
CA LYS A 37 -7.45 -15.51 -8.81
C LYS A 37 -7.65 -14.28 -9.67
N THR A 38 -7.45 -13.09 -9.13
CA THR A 38 -7.73 -11.84 -9.84
C THR A 38 -6.48 -11.33 -10.55
N PRO A 39 -6.54 -11.04 -11.86
CA PRO A 39 -5.37 -10.54 -12.60
C PRO A 39 -4.81 -9.22 -12.09
N THR A 40 -5.67 -8.34 -11.61
CA THR A 40 -5.26 -7.04 -11.07
C THR A 40 -5.78 -6.91 -9.64
N VAL A 41 -4.86 -6.66 -8.71
CA VAL A 41 -5.19 -6.49 -7.30
C VAL A 41 -4.80 -5.07 -6.89
N VAL A 42 -5.74 -4.34 -6.30
CA VAL A 42 -5.51 -2.97 -5.84
C VAL A 42 -5.67 -2.93 -4.33
N PHE A 43 -4.61 -2.59 -3.63
CA PHE A 43 -4.65 -2.39 -2.18
C PHE A 43 -4.80 -0.91 -1.90
N CYS A 44 -5.81 -0.57 -1.10
CA CYS A 44 -6.11 0.81 -0.73
C CYS A 44 -5.84 0.98 0.76
N LEU A 45 -5.00 1.94 1.10
CA LEU A 45 -4.64 2.19 2.50
C LEU A 45 -4.16 3.63 2.67
N SER A 46 -4.17 4.12 3.92
CA SER A 46 -3.52 5.38 4.22
C SER A 46 -2.00 5.15 4.30
N PHE A 47 -1.22 6.18 3.98
CA PHE A 47 0.25 6.09 3.96
C PHE A 47 0.79 5.80 5.36
N ASN A 48 0.16 6.39 6.38
CA ASN A 48 0.45 6.09 7.77
C ASN A 48 -0.85 6.19 8.57
N ALA A 49 -0.81 5.98 9.86
CA ALA A 49 -1.99 5.94 10.70
C ALA A 49 -1.78 6.66 12.03
N LYS A 50 -2.86 6.79 12.79
CA LYS A 50 -2.91 7.44 14.11
C LYS A 50 -2.50 8.90 14.05
N GLY A 51 -3.47 9.72 13.70
CA GLY A 51 -3.31 11.17 13.68
C GLY A 51 -3.08 11.76 12.31
N LEU A 52 -3.12 10.96 11.25
CA LEU A 52 -2.99 11.46 9.89
C LEU A 52 -4.18 12.37 9.57
N GLU A 53 -3.89 13.59 9.12
CA GLU A 53 -4.89 14.56 8.68
C GLU A 53 -4.55 15.04 7.29
N VAL A 54 -5.46 14.84 6.37
CA VAL A 54 -5.28 15.16 4.95
C VAL A 54 -6.48 15.97 4.49
N THR A 55 -6.23 17.02 3.72
CA THR A 55 -7.30 17.80 3.11
C THR A 55 -7.14 17.78 1.59
N GLN A 56 -8.26 17.93 0.89
CA GLN A 56 -8.25 18.05 -0.56
C GLN A 56 -9.13 19.21 -0.96
N LYS A 57 -8.55 20.11 -1.78
CA LYS A 57 -9.27 21.25 -2.34
C LYS A 57 -8.92 21.38 -3.81
N LYS A 58 -9.94 21.42 -4.68
CA LYS A 58 -9.77 21.62 -6.12
C LYS A 58 -8.76 20.63 -6.73
N GLY A 59 -8.79 19.39 -6.27
CA GLY A 59 -7.89 18.36 -6.76
C GLY A 59 -6.47 18.39 -6.17
N VAL A 60 -6.19 19.28 -5.24
CA VAL A 60 -4.88 19.38 -4.61
C VAL A 60 -4.93 18.75 -3.21
N VAL A 61 -4.02 17.83 -2.95
CA VAL A 61 -3.92 17.13 -1.67
C VAL A 61 -2.90 17.82 -0.78
N THR A 62 -3.29 18.08 0.47
CA THR A 62 -2.39 18.67 1.46
C THR A 62 -2.33 17.77 2.68
N ILE A 63 -1.11 17.41 3.10
CA ILE A 63 -0.91 16.64 4.33
C ILE A 63 -0.82 17.65 5.48
N GLU A 64 -1.90 17.78 6.24
CA GLU A 64 -1.95 18.71 7.37
C GLU A 64 -1.16 18.17 8.56
N LYS A 65 -1.20 16.85 8.77
CA LYS A 65 -0.48 16.21 9.87
C LYS A 65 -0.19 14.76 9.49
N GLU A 66 1.06 14.34 9.71
CA GLU A 66 1.45 12.94 9.50
C GLU A 66 1.00 12.07 10.66
N GLY A 67 0.65 10.83 10.37
CA GLY A 67 0.35 9.85 11.40
C GLY A 67 1.60 9.35 12.09
N SER A 68 1.45 8.85 13.31
CA SER A 68 2.58 8.38 14.11
C SER A 68 2.96 6.92 13.83
N VAL A 69 2.14 6.17 13.13
CA VAL A 69 2.37 4.75 12.85
C VAL A 69 2.57 4.53 11.36
N PRO A 70 3.78 4.14 10.94
CA PRO A 70 4.03 3.84 9.53
C PRO A 70 3.28 2.56 9.12
N LYS A 71 2.74 2.56 7.92
CA LYS A 71 2.08 1.40 7.34
C LYS A 71 2.93 0.76 6.24
N PHE A 72 3.89 1.50 5.68
CA PHE A 72 4.90 0.97 4.78
C PHE A 72 6.14 0.64 5.61
N VAL A 73 6.40 -0.65 5.78
CA VAL A 73 7.40 -1.14 6.73
C VAL A 73 8.42 -2.03 6.03
N ASN A 74 9.58 -2.24 6.65
CA ASN A 74 10.61 -3.09 6.05
C ASN A 74 10.14 -4.54 5.92
N LYS A 75 9.41 -5.04 6.92
CA LYS A 75 8.89 -6.39 6.91
C LYS A 75 7.53 -6.41 7.61
N VAL A 76 6.52 -6.97 6.95
CA VAL A 76 5.19 -7.10 7.55
C VAL A 76 5.19 -8.14 8.67
N LYS A 77 4.31 -7.95 9.64
CA LYS A 77 4.18 -8.87 10.78
C LYS A 77 3.65 -10.24 10.38
N SER A 78 2.85 -10.29 9.35
CA SER A 78 2.27 -11.51 8.84
C SER A 78 1.96 -11.31 7.36
N VAL A 79 2.10 -12.35 6.56
CA VAL A 79 1.89 -12.25 5.11
C VAL A 79 0.50 -12.77 4.77
N SER A 80 -0.41 -11.87 4.43
CA SER A 80 -1.73 -12.22 3.90
C SER A 80 -1.69 -12.37 2.39
N PHE A 81 -0.81 -11.61 1.73
CA PHE A 81 -0.63 -11.62 0.28
C PHE A 81 0.87 -11.58 -0.02
N SER A 82 1.34 -12.55 -0.79
CA SER A 82 2.75 -12.68 -1.13
C SER A 82 3.07 -11.99 -2.46
N ALA A 83 3.96 -10.99 -2.40
CA ALA A 83 4.43 -10.31 -3.60
C ALA A 83 5.14 -11.26 -4.55
N LYS A 84 5.96 -12.15 -4.02
CA LYS A 84 6.70 -13.14 -4.82
C LYS A 84 5.75 -14.03 -5.60
N ARG A 85 4.68 -14.48 -4.96
CA ARG A 85 3.68 -15.31 -5.62
C ARG A 85 2.93 -14.54 -6.70
N ALA A 86 2.57 -13.29 -6.40
CA ALA A 86 1.87 -12.44 -7.38
C ALA A 86 2.69 -12.22 -8.63
N ILE A 87 3.98 -11.95 -8.47
CA ILE A 87 4.90 -11.78 -9.61
C ILE A 87 4.98 -13.08 -10.41
N SER A 88 5.12 -14.20 -9.73
CA SER A 88 5.17 -15.52 -10.37
C SER A 88 3.89 -15.82 -11.15
N ASN A 89 2.74 -15.36 -10.65
CA ASN A 89 1.44 -15.56 -11.31
C ASN A 89 1.15 -14.51 -12.40
N GLY A 90 2.03 -13.54 -12.60
CA GLY A 90 1.82 -12.49 -13.59
C GLY A 90 0.75 -11.48 -13.21
N GLN A 91 0.44 -11.36 -11.93
CA GLN A 91 -0.59 -10.42 -11.47
C GLN A 91 -0.06 -8.98 -11.47
N LYS A 92 -0.94 -8.04 -11.79
CA LYS A 92 -0.67 -6.62 -11.64
C LYS A 92 -1.14 -6.20 -10.26
N VAL A 93 -0.27 -5.60 -9.47
CA VAL A 93 -0.59 -5.19 -8.10
C VAL A 93 -0.30 -3.71 -7.93
N LEU A 94 -1.29 -2.98 -7.46
CA LEU A 94 -1.18 -1.55 -7.18
C LEU A 94 -1.44 -1.29 -5.71
N TYR A 95 -0.76 -0.29 -5.17
CA TYR A 95 -0.89 0.14 -3.78
C TYR A 95 -1.27 1.61 -3.80
N VAL A 96 -2.53 1.91 -3.51
CA VAL A 96 -3.09 3.26 -3.62
C VAL A 96 -3.24 3.88 -2.25
N THR A 97 -2.66 5.07 -2.08
CA THR A 97 -2.76 5.83 -0.83
C THR A 97 -3.41 7.17 -1.09
N GLU A 98 -3.57 7.97 -0.05
CA GLU A 98 -4.11 9.33 -0.18
C GLU A 98 -3.16 10.29 -0.92
N ARG A 99 -1.88 9.90 -1.13
CA ARG A 99 -0.88 10.79 -1.71
C ARG A 99 -0.20 10.28 -2.97
N CYS A 100 -0.19 8.96 -3.18
CA CYS A 100 0.52 8.39 -4.32
C CYS A 100 0.06 6.96 -4.61
N VAL A 101 0.54 6.42 -5.73
CA VAL A 101 0.30 5.03 -6.13
C VAL A 101 1.64 4.36 -6.38
N PHE A 102 1.81 3.17 -5.80
CA PHE A 102 2.94 2.29 -6.10
C PHE A 102 2.47 1.10 -6.92
N ARG A 103 3.37 0.53 -7.69
CA ARG A 103 3.15 -0.71 -8.44
C ARG A 103 4.19 -1.74 -8.01
N LEU A 104 3.75 -2.98 -7.89
CA LEU A 104 4.65 -4.09 -7.59
C LEU A 104 5.52 -4.44 -8.79
N THR A 105 6.83 -4.56 -8.56
CA THR A 105 7.81 -5.03 -9.55
C THR A 105 8.65 -6.15 -8.94
N PRO A 106 9.41 -6.91 -9.74
CA PRO A 106 10.30 -7.93 -9.18
C PRO A 106 11.35 -7.38 -8.21
N LYS A 107 11.61 -6.08 -8.26
CA LYS A 107 12.58 -5.41 -7.38
C LYS A 107 11.94 -4.75 -6.16
N GLY A 108 10.62 -4.83 -6.01
CA GLY A 108 9.89 -4.19 -4.94
C GLY A 108 8.87 -3.18 -5.47
N LEU A 109 8.67 -2.10 -4.74
CA LEU A 109 7.68 -1.09 -5.11
C LEU A 109 8.26 -0.04 -6.04
N LYS A 110 7.45 0.37 -7.02
CA LYS A 110 7.77 1.47 -7.92
C LYS A 110 6.72 2.56 -7.77
N LEU A 111 7.17 3.79 -7.55
CA LEU A 111 6.27 4.94 -7.48
C LEU A 111 5.85 5.31 -8.90
N ILE A 112 4.55 5.22 -9.20
CA ILE A 112 4.06 5.45 -10.55
C ILE A 112 3.16 6.66 -10.67
N GLU A 113 2.61 7.16 -9.57
CA GLU A 113 1.75 8.33 -9.60
C GLU A 113 1.87 9.11 -8.29
N VAL A 114 1.91 10.45 -8.40
CA VAL A 114 1.94 11.37 -7.27
C VAL A 114 0.81 12.36 -7.48
N TYR A 115 -0.06 12.50 -6.48
CA TYR A 115 -1.22 13.38 -6.61
C TYR A 115 -0.82 14.86 -6.54
N PRO A 116 -1.58 15.75 -7.19
CA PRO A 116 -1.29 17.19 -7.15
C PRO A 116 -1.22 17.70 -5.70
N GLY A 117 -0.21 18.50 -5.41
CA GLY A 117 0.02 19.07 -4.09
C GLY A 117 0.98 18.27 -3.24
N ILE A 118 1.35 17.06 -3.65
CA ILE A 118 2.26 16.20 -2.90
C ILE A 118 3.69 16.40 -3.39
N ASP A 119 4.61 16.59 -2.44
CA ASP A 119 6.05 16.70 -2.71
C ASP A 119 6.68 15.33 -2.56
N ILE A 120 7.34 14.85 -3.61
CA ILE A 120 7.91 13.48 -3.62
C ILE A 120 8.91 13.29 -2.48
N GLN A 121 9.83 14.21 -2.29
CA GLN A 121 10.86 14.07 -1.24
C GLN A 121 10.26 14.18 0.16
N LYS A 122 9.51 15.24 0.41
CA LYS A 122 9.00 15.55 1.74
C LYS A 122 7.87 14.62 2.17
N ASP A 123 6.91 14.39 1.28
CA ASP A 123 5.67 13.69 1.64
C ASP A 123 5.74 12.19 1.39
N ILE A 124 6.66 11.72 0.57
CA ILE A 124 6.77 10.31 0.22
C ILE A 124 8.11 9.72 0.65
N LEU A 125 9.21 10.11 0.01
CA LEU A 125 10.49 9.44 0.21
C LEU A 125 11.02 9.60 1.64
N SER A 126 10.88 10.77 2.24
CA SER A 126 11.32 11.00 3.61
C SER A 126 10.47 10.26 4.64
N GLN A 127 9.25 9.86 4.28
CA GLN A 127 8.33 9.15 5.17
C GLN A 127 8.43 7.63 5.04
N LEU A 128 9.15 7.13 4.04
CA LEU A 128 9.35 5.69 3.85
C LEU A 128 10.54 5.19 4.66
N LEU A 129 10.46 3.95 5.13
CA LEU A 129 11.53 3.28 5.86
C LEU A 129 12.49 2.55 4.91
N PHE A 130 12.26 2.61 3.61
CA PHE A 130 13.04 1.89 2.60
C PHE A 130 13.00 2.67 1.29
N GLU A 131 13.86 2.30 0.36
CA GLU A 131 13.92 2.94 -0.95
C GLU A 131 12.93 2.30 -1.92
N VAL A 132 12.41 3.12 -2.82
CA VAL A 132 11.52 2.67 -3.89
C VAL A 132 12.04 3.13 -5.24
N GLU A 133 11.68 2.42 -6.28
CA GLU A 133 11.95 2.82 -7.66
C GLU A 133 10.98 3.93 -8.07
N ILE A 134 11.45 4.86 -8.86
CA ILE A 134 10.63 5.97 -9.37
C ILE A 134 10.47 5.88 -10.87
#